data_0a5e04ad5f0b1d0b1a52be3724dae64c
#
_entry.id   0a5e04ad5f0b1d0b1a52be3724dae64c
#
_cell.length_a   1.000
_cell.length_b   1.000
_cell.length_c   1.000
_cell.angle_alpha   90.00
_cell.angle_beta   90.00
_cell.angle_gamma   90.00
#
_symmetry.space_group_name_H-M   'P 1'
#
loop_
_entity.id
_entity.type
_entity.pdbx_description
1 polymer ?
#
loop_
_entity_poly.entity_id
_entity_poly.type
_entity_poly.pdbx_seq_one_letter_code
_entity_poly.pdbx_strand_id
1 'polypeptide(L)'
;MRSALRSIRDVNELSRGKFRDKEFGKFFCRFIAKEIEISDLLLTSLLHYIKSGTAIEKTNTVHTLIEQALSKYRAQLEEKNIKTTDTFEENLPETVVPDEQLKYILNSVLLYAVASTPPSGSIEFLTRSMSLQRDAGGGQAFFAKADRYVEIRVVFSSVARPAGWSGRAMEGIPSLQKDVGFDLLLRLTKEIVLRNQGMMEFETDEEKARMILSLRFPVERRKVFSYELIDISPPTNPPLHSIPNIPFL
;
A
#
# COMPACT_ATOMS: atom_id res chain seq x y z
N MET A 1 12.94 -1.15 -16.21
CA MET A 1 14.00 -2.16 -16.28
C MET A 1 15.20 -1.75 -17.13
N ARG A 2 15.07 -1.43 -18.44
CA ARG A 2 16.25 -1.04 -19.26
C ARG A 2 17.03 0.18 -18.72
N SER A 3 16.35 1.15 -18.09
CA SER A 3 17.00 2.32 -17.46
C SER A 3 17.83 1.92 -16.24
N ALA A 4 17.29 1.13 -15.31
CA ALA A 4 18.01 0.66 -14.12
C ALA A 4 19.24 -0.16 -14.50
N LEU A 5 19.11 -1.09 -15.46
CA LEU A 5 20.25 -1.86 -15.97
C LEU A 5 21.31 -0.96 -16.66
N ARG A 6 20.88 0.11 -17.33
CA ARG A 6 21.80 1.09 -17.91
C ARG A 6 22.54 1.85 -16.82
N SER A 7 21.83 2.36 -15.82
CA SER A 7 22.43 3.07 -14.67
C SER A 7 23.44 2.20 -13.93
N ILE A 8 23.11 0.92 -13.68
CA ILE A 8 24.04 -0.05 -13.08
C ILE A 8 25.28 -0.22 -13.95
N ARG A 9 25.13 -0.35 -15.25
CA ARG A 9 26.25 -0.49 -16.18
C ARG A 9 27.14 0.76 -16.20
N ASP A 10 26.54 1.94 -16.28
CA ASP A 10 27.26 3.22 -16.32
C ASP A 10 28.07 3.42 -15.02
N VAL A 11 27.49 3.11 -13.85
CA VAL A 11 28.19 3.18 -12.56
C VAL A 11 29.27 2.10 -12.45
N ASN A 12 29.03 0.91 -13.00
CA ASN A 12 30.05 -0.15 -13.07
C ASN A 12 31.24 0.26 -13.94
N GLU A 13 31.01 0.94 -15.07
CA GLU A 13 32.09 1.50 -15.90
C GLU A 13 32.88 2.58 -15.16
N LEU A 14 32.19 3.49 -14.43
CA LEU A 14 32.83 4.50 -13.60
C LEU A 14 33.62 3.92 -12.41
N SER A 15 33.28 2.71 -11.97
CA SER A 15 33.95 2.03 -10.85
C SER A 15 35.36 1.52 -11.22
N ARG A 16 35.63 1.37 -12.49
CA ARG A 16 36.97 0.89 -12.98
C ARG A 16 38.06 1.79 -12.44
N GLY A 17 38.94 1.25 -11.58
CA GLY A 17 40.04 1.96 -10.95
C GLY A 17 39.71 2.73 -9.67
N LYS A 18 38.44 2.81 -9.24
CA LYS A 18 38.02 3.55 -8.04
C LYS A 18 37.71 2.68 -6.82
N PHE A 19 37.86 1.36 -6.91
CA PHE A 19 37.58 0.43 -5.80
C PHE A 19 38.48 0.63 -4.57
N ARG A 20 39.58 1.35 -4.66
CA ARG A 20 40.44 1.70 -3.53
C ARG A 20 39.90 2.88 -2.71
N ASP A 21 38.99 3.65 -3.26
CA ASP A 21 38.32 4.76 -2.59
C ASP A 21 37.16 4.23 -1.74
N LYS A 22 37.27 4.34 -0.42
CA LYS A 22 36.24 3.87 0.54
C LYS A 22 34.90 4.61 0.39
N GLU A 23 34.94 5.91 0.06
CA GLU A 23 33.71 6.69 -0.11
C GLU A 23 33.00 6.31 -1.41
N PHE A 24 33.77 6.09 -2.49
CA PHE A 24 33.21 5.56 -3.72
C PHE A 24 32.61 4.15 -3.51
N GLY A 25 33.28 3.29 -2.76
CA GLY A 25 32.77 1.95 -2.43
C GLY A 25 31.42 1.99 -1.69
N LYS A 26 31.28 2.87 -0.69
CA LYS A 26 30.02 3.08 0.02
C LYS A 26 28.92 3.61 -0.91
N PHE A 27 29.24 4.60 -1.74
CA PHE A 27 28.33 5.13 -2.77
C PHE A 27 27.87 4.04 -3.72
N PHE A 28 28.79 3.26 -4.26
CA PHE A 28 28.54 2.18 -5.20
C PHE A 28 27.59 1.13 -4.61
N CYS A 29 27.88 0.65 -3.39
CA CYS A 29 27.00 -0.33 -2.71
C CYS A 29 25.59 0.20 -2.49
N ARG A 30 25.44 1.45 -2.03
CA ARG A 30 24.12 2.06 -1.81
C ARG A 30 23.36 2.25 -3.11
N PHE A 31 24.04 2.70 -4.15
CA PHE A 31 23.44 2.90 -5.46
C PHE A 31 22.93 1.58 -6.06
N ILE A 32 23.77 0.53 -6.06
CA ILE A 32 23.38 -0.79 -6.56
C ILE A 32 22.24 -1.39 -5.78
N ALA A 33 22.27 -1.30 -4.43
CA ALA A 33 21.19 -1.79 -3.57
C ALA A 33 19.86 -1.11 -3.91
N LYS A 34 19.86 0.22 -4.10
CA LYS A 34 18.67 0.98 -4.51
C LYS A 34 18.13 0.55 -5.88
N GLU A 35 19.00 0.39 -6.88
CA GLU A 35 18.60 -0.01 -8.23
C GLU A 35 18.02 -1.44 -8.26
N ILE A 36 18.59 -2.35 -7.46
CA ILE A 36 18.08 -3.71 -7.30
C ILE A 36 16.69 -3.65 -6.64
N GLU A 37 16.52 -2.88 -5.58
CA GLU A 37 15.24 -2.78 -4.87
C GLU A 37 14.13 -2.22 -5.78
N ILE A 38 14.41 -1.16 -6.54
CA ILE A 38 13.46 -0.61 -7.51
C ILE A 38 13.11 -1.66 -8.58
N SER A 39 14.11 -2.40 -9.07
CA SER A 39 13.88 -3.44 -10.08
C SER A 39 13.04 -4.60 -9.56
N ASP A 40 13.27 -5.03 -8.32
CA ASP A 40 12.48 -6.07 -7.65
C ASP A 40 11.04 -5.64 -7.43
N LEU A 41 10.82 -4.42 -6.95
CA LEU A 41 9.48 -3.85 -6.82
C LEU A 41 8.76 -3.75 -8.17
N LEU A 42 9.45 -3.37 -9.25
CA LEU A 42 8.87 -3.32 -10.59
C LEU A 42 8.49 -4.71 -11.10
N LEU A 43 9.33 -5.72 -10.87
CA LEU A 43 9.01 -7.12 -11.21
C LEU A 43 7.81 -7.63 -10.41
N THR A 44 7.81 -7.38 -9.12
CA THR A 44 6.71 -7.75 -8.21
C THR A 44 5.40 -7.07 -8.63
N SER A 45 5.44 -5.80 -9.04
CA SER A 45 4.24 -5.09 -9.53
C SER A 45 3.68 -5.71 -10.80
N LEU A 46 4.54 -6.13 -11.72
CA LEU A 46 4.10 -6.83 -12.92
C LEU A 46 3.47 -8.20 -12.59
N LEU A 47 4.03 -8.91 -11.62
CA LEU A 47 3.45 -10.18 -11.15
C LEU A 47 2.08 -9.96 -10.50
N HIS A 48 1.92 -8.94 -9.64
CA HIS A 48 0.62 -8.60 -9.06
C HIS A 48 -0.38 -8.14 -10.12
N TYR A 49 0.09 -7.41 -11.14
CA TYR A 49 -0.73 -7.01 -12.27
C TYR A 49 -1.27 -8.22 -13.06
N ILE A 50 -0.48 -9.27 -13.24
CA ILE A 50 -0.85 -10.48 -13.99
C ILE A 50 -1.73 -11.40 -13.13
N LYS A 51 -1.45 -11.53 -11.84
CA LYS A 51 -2.16 -12.43 -10.90
C LYS A 51 -3.54 -11.93 -10.42
N SER A 52 -4.11 -10.90 -11.03
CA SER A 52 -5.42 -10.37 -10.64
C SER A 52 -6.53 -11.40 -10.89
N GLY A 53 -6.79 -12.28 -9.90
CA GLY A 53 -7.80 -13.35 -9.97
C GLY A 53 -7.63 -14.43 -8.90
N THR A 54 -6.59 -14.37 -8.08
CA THR A 54 -6.41 -15.31 -6.96
C THR A 54 -7.28 -14.91 -5.76
N ALA A 55 -7.69 -15.92 -4.98
CA ALA A 55 -8.46 -15.74 -3.75
C ALA A 55 -7.80 -14.68 -2.85
N ILE A 56 -8.63 -13.82 -2.25
CA ILE A 56 -8.17 -12.77 -1.32
C ILE A 56 -7.77 -13.45 -0.02
N GLU A 57 -6.48 -13.56 0.22
CA GLU A 57 -5.96 -13.95 1.54
C GLU A 57 -5.75 -12.68 2.37
N LYS A 58 -6.47 -12.60 3.49
CA LYS A 58 -6.33 -11.56 4.49
C LYS A 58 -6.10 -12.20 5.84
N THR A 59 -4.93 -11.98 6.38
CA THR A 59 -4.51 -12.47 7.71
C THR A 59 -4.00 -11.34 8.60
N ASN A 60 -3.66 -10.19 8.01
CA ASN A 60 -3.07 -9.06 8.71
C ASN A 60 -3.97 -7.83 8.66
N THR A 61 -3.92 -7.02 9.70
CA THR A 61 -4.57 -5.71 9.71
C THR A 61 -3.75 -4.69 8.90
N VAL A 62 -4.38 -3.59 8.50
CA VAL A 62 -3.70 -2.47 7.83
C VAL A 62 -2.53 -1.96 8.68
N HIS A 63 -2.72 -1.82 9.99
CA HIS A 63 -1.69 -1.35 10.92
C HIS A 63 -0.49 -2.29 10.96
N THR A 64 -0.73 -3.60 11.09
CA THR A 64 0.35 -4.61 11.07
C THR A 64 1.17 -4.53 9.78
N LEU A 65 0.53 -4.30 8.63
CA LEU A 65 1.23 -4.18 7.35
C LEU A 65 2.05 -2.88 7.25
N ILE A 66 1.58 -1.77 7.83
CA ILE A 66 2.35 -0.53 7.93
C ILE A 66 3.59 -0.74 8.82
N GLU A 67 3.42 -1.37 10.00
CA GLU A 67 4.53 -1.68 10.90
C GLU A 67 5.59 -2.58 10.25
N GLN A 68 5.17 -3.61 9.51
CA GLN A 68 6.07 -4.46 8.74
C GLN A 68 6.85 -3.67 7.67
N ALA A 69 6.19 -2.75 6.97
CA ALA A 69 6.84 -1.89 5.99
C ALA A 69 7.87 -0.97 6.67
N LEU A 70 7.52 -0.31 7.77
CA LEU A 70 8.43 0.54 8.55
C LEU A 70 9.64 -0.23 9.07
N SER A 71 9.42 -1.46 9.58
CA SER A 71 10.50 -2.34 10.04
C SER A 71 11.47 -2.68 8.92
N LYS A 72 10.98 -2.95 7.70
CA LYS A 72 11.82 -3.22 6.53
C LYS A 72 12.78 -2.07 6.20
N TYR A 73 12.32 -0.81 6.32
CA TYR A 73 13.10 0.37 5.97
C TYR A 73 13.83 1.01 7.16
N ARG A 74 13.80 0.38 8.33
CA ARG A 74 14.37 0.92 9.57
C ARG A 74 15.82 1.37 9.42
N ALA A 75 16.67 0.56 8.82
CA ALA A 75 18.08 0.88 8.61
C ALA A 75 18.27 2.16 7.77
N GLN A 76 17.46 2.33 6.71
CA GLN A 76 17.52 3.52 5.85
C GLN A 76 16.98 4.77 6.55
N LEU A 77 15.94 4.61 7.39
CA LEU A 77 15.39 5.68 8.22
C LEU A 77 16.40 6.16 9.26
N GLU A 78 17.08 5.22 9.93
CA GLU A 78 18.13 5.51 10.92
C GLU A 78 19.36 6.16 10.26
N GLU A 79 19.82 5.65 9.11
CA GLU A 79 20.95 6.24 8.35
C GLU A 79 20.71 7.70 7.99
N LYS A 80 19.49 8.06 7.61
CA LYS A 80 19.08 9.42 7.27
C LYS A 80 18.64 10.23 8.48
N ASN A 81 18.60 9.66 9.69
CA ASN A 81 18.03 10.27 10.89
C ASN A 81 16.60 10.80 10.67
N ILE A 82 15.76 10.05 9.96
CA ILE A 82 14.37 10.41 9.68
C ILE A 82 13.51 10.01 10.88
N LYS A 83 12.72 10.97 11.40
CA LYS A 83 11.77 10.73 12.48
C LYS A 83 10.49 10.13 11.90
N THR A 84 10.06 8.98 12.45
CA THR A 84 8.78 8.38 12.10
C THR A 84 7.77 8.57 13.22
N THR A 85 6.54 8.93 12.87
CA THR A 85 5.39 9.02 13.78
C THR A 85 4.20 8.33 13.15
N ASP A 86 3.33 7.75 13.98
CA ASP A 86 2.12 7.07 13.56
C ASP A 86 0.93 7.56 14.39
N THR A 87 -0.20 7.77 13.72
CA THR A 87 -1.47 8.14 14.31
C THR A 87 -2.54 7.23 13.71
N PHE A 88 -2.82 6.13 14.40
CA PHE A 88 -3.70 5.08 13.94
C PHE A 88 -5.08 5.15 14.60
N GLU A 89 -6.15 5.01 13.80
CA GLU A 89 -7.51 4.86 14.30
C GLU A 89 -7.67 3.48 14.96
N GLU A 90 -8.08 3.42 16.24
CA GLU A 90 -8.10 2.18 17.04
C GLU A 90 -8.96 1.05 16.44
N ASN A 91 -10.11 1.38 15.86
CA ASN A 91 -11.04 0.41 15.29
C ASN A 91 -11.13 0.55 13.76
N LEU A 92 -9.97 0.67 13.10
CA LEU A 92 -9.93 0.79 11.65
C LEU A 92 -10.53 -0.46 10.99
N PRO A 93 -11.54 -0.32 10.11
CA PRO A 93 -12.09 -1.45 9.40
C PRO A 93 -11.09 -2.02 8.39
N GLU A 94 -11.28 -3.30 8.03
CA GLU A 94 -10.44 -3.94 7.01
C GLU A 94 -10.78 -3.48 5.59
N THR A 95 -9.76 -3.48 4.73
CA THR A 95 -9.90 -3.13 3.31
C THR A 95 -10.20 -4.37 2.47
N VAL A 96 -10.70 -4.19 1.25
CA VAL A 96 -10.86 -5.28 0.26
C VAL A 96 -9.53 -5.70 -0.39
N VAL A 97 -8.44 -5.00 -0.11
CA VAL A 97 -7.14 -5.24 -0.76
C VAL A 97 -6.47 -6.48 -0.15
N PRO A 98 -6.01 -7.45 -0.95
CA PRO A 98 -5.22 -8.57 -0.46
C PRO A 98 -3.94 -8.12 0.26
N ASP A 99 -3.53 -8.81 1.33
CA ASP A 99 -2.36 -8.45 2.14
C ASP A 99 -1.09 -8.26 1.32
N GLU A 100 -0.81 -9.18 0.40
CA GLU A 100 0.38 -9.10 -0.47
C GLU A 100 0.37 -7.84 -1.36
N GLN A 101 -0.79 -7.46 -1.88
CA GLN A 101 -0.90 -6.25 -2.70
C GLN A 101 -0.79 -4.98 -1.85
N LEU A 102 -1.43 -4.96 -0.67
CA LEU A 102 -1.32 -3.83 0.25
C LEU A 102 0.11 -3.66 0.76
N LYS A 103 0.77 -4.77 1.12
CA LYS A 103 2.19 -4.78 1.48
C LYS A 103 3.09 -4.24 0.37
N TYR A 104 2.82 -4.65 -0.89
CA TYR A 104 3.52 -4.09 -2.04
C TYR A 104 3.31 -2.58 -2.17
N ILE A 105 2.05 -2.10 -2.09
CA ILE A 105 1.70 -0.69 -2.20
C ILE A 105 2.41 0.12 -1.10
N LEU A 106 2.34 -0.34 0.16
CA LEU A 106 2.98 0.31 1.29
C LEU A 106 4.50 0.37 1.16
N ASN A 107 5.15 -0.71 0.73
CA ASN A 107 6.59 -0.73 0.47
C ASN A 107 6.99 0.25 -0.63
N SER A 108 6.24 0.32 -1.73
CA SER A 108 6.51 1.23 -2.84
C SER A 108 6.39 2.71 -2.42
N VAL A 109 5.34 3.02 -1.65
CA VAL A 109 5.09 4.36 -1.12
C VAL A 109 6.16 4.76 -0.10
N LEU A 110 6.51 3.84 0.81
CA LEU A 110 7.51 4.13 1.84
C LEU A 110 8.91 4.29 1.23
N LEU A 111 9.29 3.46 0.25
CA LEU A 111 10.54 3.63 -0.48
C LEU A 111 10.62 5.03 -1.13
N TYR A 112 9.53 5.45 -1.78
CA TYR A 112 9.43 6.78 -2.36
C TYR A 112 9.56 7.88 -1.29
N ALA A 113 8.83 7.77 -0.17
CA ALA A 113 8.86 8.73 0.92
C ALA A 113 10.27 8.85 1.53
N VAL A 114 10.93 7.71 1.82
CA VAL A 114 12.32 7.69 2.34
C VAL A 114 13.31 8.30 1.35
N ALA A 115 13.16 8.03 0.05
CA ALA A 115 14.02 8.61 -0.97
C ALA A 115 13.84 10.13 -1.08
N SER A 116 12.60 10.62 -0.96
CA SER A 116 12.22 12.03 -1.11
C SER A 116 12.51 12.87 0.15
N THR A 117 12.55 12.24 1.33
CA THR A 117 12.77 12.93 2.60
C THR A 117 14.26 13.27 2.77
N PRO A 118 14.59 14.54 3.06
CA PRO A 118 15.96 14.94 3.37
C PRO A 118 16.44 14.33 4.69
N PRO A 119 17.76 14.28 4.94
CA PRO A 119 18.30 13.90 6.25
C PRO A 119 17.69 14.73 7.38
N SER A 120 17.40 14.10 8.51
CA SER A 120 16.73 14.69 9.68
C SER A 120 15.30 15.19 9.41
N GLY A 121 14.68 14.75 8.32
CA GLY A 121 13.26 15.01 8.03
C GLY A 121 12.32 14.13 8.85
N SER A 122 11.04 14.13 8.49
CA SER A 122 10.00 13.35 9.15
C SER A 122 9.11 12.61 8.15
N ILE A 123 8.62 11.45 8.55
CA ILE A 123 7.58 10.69 7.86
C ILE A 123 6.51 10.35 8.90
N GLU A 124 5.26 10.70 8.60
CA GLU A 124 4.11 10.45 9.47
C GLU A 124 3.09 9.56 8.74
N PHE A 125 2.61 8.52 9.42
CA PHE A 125 1.52 7.68 8.96
C PHE A 125 0.25 7.99 9.74
N LEU A 126 -0.82 8.24 9.02
CA LEU A 126 -2.16 8.42 9.60
C LEU A 126 -3.11 7.43 8.95
N THR A 127 -3.96 6.81 9.75
CA THR A 127 -5.04 5.97 9.26
C THR A 127 -6.36 6.46 9.80
N ARG A 128 -7.40 6.44 8.96
CA ARG A 128 -8.77 6.75 9.38
C ARG A 128 -9.80 6.06 8.48
N SER A 129 -10.96 5.80 9.05
CA SER A 129 -12.14 5.44 8.29
C SER A 129 -12.90 6.70 7.84
N MET A 130 -13.44 6.70 6.63
CA MET A 130 -14.18 7.82 6.10
C MET A 130 -15.36 7.35 5.26
N SER A 131 -16.44 8.13 5.28
CA SER A 131 -17.57 7.97 4.37
C SER A 131 -17.48 9.03 3.29
N LEU A 132 -17.46 8.61 2.02
CA LEU A 132 -17.59 9.54 0.91
C LEU A 132 -19.08 9.82 0.71
N GLN A 133 -19.53 11.03 1.04
CA GLN A 133 -20.84 11.50 0.65
C GLN A 133 -20.85 11.64 -0.87
N ARG A 134 -21.88 11.11 -1.51
CA ARG A 134 -22.13 11.31 -2.93
C ARG A 134 -22.61 12.75 -3.12
N ASP A 135 -21.70 13.65 -3.33
CA ASP A 135 -22.09 14.97 -3.81
C ASP A 135 -22.70 14.83 -5.21
N ALA A 136 -23.96 15.21 -5.32
CA ALA A 136 -24.78 15.13 -6.54
C ALA A 136 -24.33 16.12 -7.63
N GLY A 137 -23.14 16.72 -7.53
CA GLY A 137 -22.61 17.76 -8.39
C GLY A 137 -21.25 17.42 -8.97
N GLY A 138 -21.25 16.87 -10.17
CA GLY A 138 -20.22 17.08 -11.19
C GLY A 138 -18.84 16.47 -11.00
N GLY A 139 -18.55 15.42 -11.72
CA GLY A 139 -17.23 15.21 -12.33
C GLY A 139 -16.32 14.12 -11.77
N GLN A 140 -16.41 13.71 -10.50
CA GLN A 140 -15.57 12.65 -9.90
C GLN A 140 -16.35 11.40 -9.43
N ALA A 141 -17.63 11.32 -9.71
CA ALA A 141 -18.55 10.27 -9.24
C ALA A 141 -18.31 8.88 -9.86
N PHE A 142 -17.37 8.72 -10.78
CA PHE A 142 -17.19 7.45 -11.51
C PHE A 142 -16.57 6.31 -10.67
N PHE A 143 -15.96 6.59 -9.50
CA PHE A 143 -15.22 5.59 -8.72
C PHE A 143 -15.86 5.21 -7.38
N ALA A 144 -16.87 5.91 -6.89
CA ALA A 144 -17.48 5.66 -5.58
C ALA A 144 -18.43 4.46 -5.61
N LYS A 145 -17.92 3.23 -5.69
CA LYS A 145 -18.69 1.98 -5.51
C LYS A 145 -18.96 1.63 -4.05
N ALA A 146 -18.22 2.19 -3.11
CA ALA A 146 -18.34 1.92 -1.68
C ALA A 146 -18.80 3.17 -0.93
N ASP A 147 -19.57 2.96 0.15
CA ASP A 147 -20.02 4.06 1.00
C ASP A 147 -18.98 4.42 2.07
N ARG A 148 -18.07 3.48 2.39
CA ARG A 148 -17.00 3.65 3.39
C ARG A 148 -15.64 3.26 2.83
N TYR A 149 -14.63 4.04 3.21
CA TYR A 149 -13.23 3.83 2.81
C TYR A 149 -12.33 3.86 4.03
N VAL A 150 -11.23 3.12 3.94
CA VAL A 150 -10.05 3.30 4.78
C VAL A 150 -9.11 4.23 4.06
N GLU A 151 -8.69 5.30 4.70
CA GLU A 151 -7.63 6.20 4.23
C GLU A 151 -6.35 5.90 4.99
N ILE A 152 -5.27 5.70 4.22
CA ILE A 152 -3.89 5.65 4.71
C ILE A 152 -3.20 6.87 4.14
N ARG A 153 -2.76 7.78 5.01
CA ARG A 153 -2.08 9.00 4.61
C ARG A 153 -0.63 8.94 5.07
N VAL A 154 0.27 9.23 4.14
CA VAL A 154 1.71 9.32 4.41
C VAL A 154 2.13 10.76 4.17
N VAL A 155 2.52 11.44 5.24
CA VAL A 155 3.00 12.83 5.20
C VAL A 155 4.50 12.82 5.42
N PHE A 156 5.26 13.42 4.52
CA PHE A 156 6.71 13.41 4.64
C PHE A 156 7.33 14.75 4.24
N SER A 157 8.45 15.08 4.88
CA SER A 157 9.22 16.27 4.56
C SER A 157 9.75 16.16 3.12
N SER A 158 9.62 17.22 2.35
CA SER A 158 10.14 17.30 0.98
C SER A 158 11.05 18.50 0.86
N VAL A 159 12.06 18.40 0.00
CA VAL A 159 12.86 19.57 -0.34
C VAL A 159 11.97 20.53 -1.12
N ALA A 160 11.84 21.77 -0.66
CA ALA A 160 11.08 22.80 -1.35
C ALA A 160 11.52 22.90 -2.81
N ARG A 161 10.58 22.81 -3.74
CA ARG A 161 10.88 22.99 -5.16
C ARG A 161 11.24 24.43 -5.41
N PRO A 162 12.24 24.73 -6.27
CA PRO A 162 12.49 26.10 -6.69
C PRO A 162 11.23 26.70 -7.32
N ALA A 163 10.84 27.89 -6.89
CA ALA A 163 9.75 28.65 -7.49
C ALA A 163 9.98 28.79 -9.00
N GLY A 164 9.05 28.33 -9.82
CA GLY A 164 9.14 28.40 -11.29
C GLY A 164 9.13 27.07 -12.04
N TRP A 165 9.01 25.95 -11.36
CA TRP A 165 8.93 24.65 -12.03
C TRP A 165 7.51 24.37 -12.55
N SER A 166 7.24 24.79 -13.80
CA SER A 166 6.01 24.49 -14.56
C SER A 166 6.13 23.19 -15.35
N GLY A 167 6.79 22.16 -14.80
CA GLY A 167 6.76 20.84 -15.38
C GLY A 167 5.33 20.32 -15.35
N ARG A 168 4.74 20.03 -16.53
CA ARG A 168 3.43 19.39 -16.63
C ARG A 168 3.42 18.16 -15.74
N ALA A 169 2.84 18.31 -14.55
CA ALA A 169 2.53 17.19 -13.69
C ALA A 169 1.59 16.29 -14.51
N MET A 170 2.04 15.12 -14.91
CA MET A 170 1.15 14.09 -15.38
C MET A 170 0.20 13.80 -14.23
N GLU A 171 -1.03 14.30 -14.35
CA GLU A 171 -2.14 14.11 -13.44
C GLU A 171 -1.77 13.57 -12.05
N GLY A 172 -1.21 14.43 -11.20
CA GLY A 172 -1.08 14.19 -9.77
C GLY A 172 0.12 13.37 -9.26
N ILE A 173 1.10 12.99 -10.07
CA ILE A 173 2.34 12.36 -9.57
C ILE A 173 3.50 13.35 -9.69
N PRO A 174 4.07 13.82 -8.55
CA PRO A 174 5.24 14.68 -8.59
C PRO A 174 6.46 13.88 -9.05
N SER A 175 7.11 14.28 -10.14
CA SER A 175 8.36 13.67 -10.57
C SER A 175 9.50 14.13 -9.66
N LEU A 176 10.17 13.19 -9.01
CA LEU A 176 11.50 13.43 -8.46
C LEU A 176 12.46 13.69 -9.62
N GLN A 177 13.30 14.71 -9.50
CA GLN A 177 14.28 15.05 -10.54
C GLN A 177 15.00 13.78 -11.04
N LYS A 178 14.73 13.41 -12.30
CA LYS A 178 15.45 12.42 -13.12
C LYS A 178 15.41 10.94 -12.72
N ASP A 179 14.61 10.50 -11.77
CA ASP A 179 14.57 9.08 -11.42
C ASP A 179 13.38 8.38 -12.11
N VAL A 180 13.58 8.00 -13.38
CA VAL A 180 12.57 7.31 -14.22
C VAL A 180 12.06 6.03 -13.54
N GLY A 181 12.87 5.43 -12.64
CA GLY A 181 12.49 4.23 -11.89
C GLY A 181 11.37 4.50 -10.90
N PHE A 182 11.45 5.60 -10.14
CA PHE A 182 10.40 5.98 -9.18
C PHE A 182 9.11 6.39 -9.87
N ASP A 183 9.17 7.12 -10.97
CA ASP A 183 7.98 7.49 -11.74
C ASP A 183 7.22 6.24 -12.22
N LEU A 184 7.95 5.26 -12.74
CA LEU A 184 7.35 4.01 -13.18
C LEU A 184 6.80 3.20 -12.00
N LEU A 185 7.54 3.11 -10.88
CA LEU A 185 7.10 2.44 -9.66
C LEU A 185 5.77 3.01 -9.17
N LEU A 186 5.67 4.33 -9.03
CA LEU A 186 4.46 5.00 -8.56
C LEU A 186 3.27 4.83 -9.53
N ARG A 187 3.51 4.85 -10.84
CA ARG A 187 2.46 4.58 -11.84
C ARG A 187 1.93 3.17 -11.72
N LEU A 188 2.80 2.17 -11.60
CA LEU A 188 2.38 0.77 -11.41
C LEU A 188 1.66 0.58 -10.07
N THR A 189 2.15 1.25 -9.01
CA THR A 189 1.46 1.26 -7.71
C THR A 189 0.07 1.87 -7.84
N LYS A 190 -0.08 3.01 -8.54
CA LYS A 190 -1.39 3.63 -8.79
C LYS A 190 -2.33 2.71 -9.56
N GLU A 191 -1.83 1.99 -10.57
CA GLU A 191 -2.63 1.00 -11.31
C GLU A 191 -3.14 -0.14 -10.42
N ILE A 192 -2.30 -0.64 -9.49
CA ILE A 192 -2.71 -1.67 -8.53
C ILE A 192 -3.76 -1.12 -7.55
N VAL A 193 -3.59 0.12 -7.08
CA VAL A 193 -4.57 0.81 -6.23
C VAL A 193 -5.91 0.94 -6.96
N LEU A 194 -5.92 1.41 -8.21
CA LEU A 194 -7.14 1.56 -9.02
C LEU A 194 -7.85 0.22 -9.27
N ARG A 195 -7.10 -0.86 -9.52
CA ARG A 195 -7.67 -2.21 -9.68
C ARG A 195 -8.37 -2.72 -8.42
N ASN A 196 -7.87 -2.33 -7.26
CA ASN A 196 -8.51 -2.61 -5.98
C ASN A 196 -9.63 -1.60 -5.64
N GLN A 197 -10.13 -0.86 -6.64
CA GLN A 197 -11.18 0.16 -6.47
C GLN A 197 -10.77 1.27 -5.48
N GLY A 198 -9.47 1.44 -5.27
CA GLY A 198 -8.90 2.48 -4.42
C GLY A 198 -8.59 3.76 -5.20
N MET A 199 -8.14 4.75 -4.46
CA MET A 199 -7.68 6.05 -4.97
C MET A 199 -6.30 6.35 -4.40
N MET A 200 -5.43 6.95 -5.22
CA MET A 200 -4.11 7.40 -4.83
C MET A 200 -3.92 8.84 -5.28
N GLU A 201 -3.70 9.72 -4.33
CA GLU A 201 -3.59 11.17 -4.55
C GLU A 201 -2.33 11.71 -3.91
N PHE A 202 -1.75 12.74 -4.55
CA PHE A 202 -0.61 13.48 -4.06
C PHE A 202 -1.00 14.96 -3.87
N GLU A 203 -0.67 15.48 -2.71
CA GLU A 203 -0.83 16.89 -2.38
C GLU A 203 0.53 17.43 -1.91
N THR A 204 0.83 18.66 -2.25
CA THR A 204 2.04 19.36 -1.80
C THR A 204 1.65 20.54 -0.94
N ASP A 205 2.10 20.55 0.30
CA ASP A 205 2.01 21.71 1.20
C ASP A 205 3.33 22.49 1.08
N GLU A 206 3.32 23.51 0.23
CA GLU A 206 4.52 24.32 -0.04
C GLU A 206 4.92 25.15 1.17
N GLU A 207 3.96 25.62 1.99
CA GLU A 207 4.23 26.44 3.18
C GLU A 207 5.02 25.65 4.24
N LYS A 208 4.71 24.36 4.38
CA LYS A 208 5.36 23.47 5.35
C LYS A 208 6.47 22.62 4.74
N ALA A 209 6.76 22.78 3.46
CA ALA A 209 7.69 21.91 2.71
C ALA A 209 7.40 20.40 2.94
N ARG A 210 6.13 20.03 2.85
CA ARG A 210 5.66 18.65 3.05
C ARG A 210 4.94 18.13 1.82
N MET A 211 5.02 16.85 1.63
CA MET A 211 4.25 16.12 0.63
C MET A 211 3.31 15.16 1.35
N ILE A 212 2.08 15.09 0.88
CA ILE A 212 1.03 14.23 1.41
C ILE A 212 0.65 13.24 0.31
N LEU A 213 0.76 11.96 0.61
CA LEU A 213 0.28 10.89 -0.23
C LEU A 213 -0.89 10.21 0.47
N SER A 214 -2.06 10.23 -0.18
CA SER A 214 -3.28 9.62 0.34
C SER A 214 -3.66 8.39 -0.47
N LEU A 215 -3.81 7.26 0.21
CA LEU A 215 -4.34 6.01 -0.32
C LEU A 215 -5.71 5.78 0.29
N ARG A 216 -6.75 5.55 -0.53
CA ARG A 216 -8.10 5.25 -0.05
C ARG A 216 -8.55 3.93 -0.66
N PHE A 217 -9.00 3.01 0.19
CA PHE A 217 -9.49 1.69 -0.23
C PHE A 217 -10.89 1.44 0.30
N PRO A 218 -11.76 0.76 -0.46
CA PRO A 218 -13.08 0.36 0.03
C PRO A 218 -12.95 -0.52 1.27
N VAL A 219 -13.87 -0.33 2.21
CA VAL A 219 -14.00 -1.21 3.39
C VAL A 219 -14.54 -2.56 2.96
N GLU A 220 -13.98 -3.64 3.49
CA GLU A 220 -14.49 -4.98 3.29
C GLU A 220 -15.87 -5.13 3.94
N ARG A 221 -16.87 -5.45 3.14
CA ARG A 221 -18.21 -5.76 3.63
C ARG A 221 -18.28 -7.25 3.91
N ARG A 222 -17.94 -7.68 5.11
CA ARG A 222 -18.21 -9.05 5.53
C ARG A 222 -19.72 -9.20 5.73
N LYS A 223 -20.35 -10.09 4.96
CA LYS A 223 -21.68 -10.58 5.28
C LYS A 223 -21.52 -11.51 6.49
N VAL A 224 -21.85 -11.04 7.67
CA VAL A 224 -22.01 -11.90 8.85
C VAL A 224 -23.27 -12.72 8.61
N PHE A 225 -23.10 -13.97 8.20
CA PHE A 225 -24.20 -14.93 8.27
C PHE A 225 -24.26 -15.37 9.73
N SER A 226 -25.19 -14.82 10.52
CA SER A 226 -25.56 -15.43 11.78
C SER A 226 -26.31 -16.71 11.42
N TYR A 227 -25.66 -17.85 11.58
CA TYR A 227 -26.36 -19.13 11.62
C TYR A 227 -27.09 -19.14 12.98
N GLU A 228 -28.41 -18.97 13.00
CA GLU A 228 -29.19 -19.42 14.13
C GLU A 228 -28.91 -20.92 14.23
N LEU A 229 -28.34 -21.34 15.36
CA LEU A 229 -28.23 -22.76 15.67
C LEU A 229 -29.69 -23.30 15.68
N ILE A 230 -30.05 -24.00 14.61
CA ILE A 230 -31.25 -24.78 14.57
C ILE A 230 -31.02 -25.83 15.64
N ASP A 231 -31.79 -25.70 16.77
CA ASP A 231 -31.79 -26.67 17.85
C ASP A 231 -32.35 -27.98 17.28
N ILE A 232 -31.42 -28.86 16.86
CA ILE A 232 -31.79 -30.22 16.43
C ILE A 232 -31.97 -31.03 17.73
N SER A 233 -33.00 -30.71 18.51
CA SER A 233 -33.47 -31.62 19.52
C SER A 233 -33.93 -32.92 18.84
N PRO A 234 -33.40 -34.08 19.20
CA PRO A 234 -33.84 -35.33 18.59
C PRO A 234 -35.37 -35.47 18.82
N PRO A 235 -36.09 -35.95 17.81
CA PRO A 235 -37.55 -36.13 17.94
C PRO A 235 -37.81 -36.98 19.17
N THR A 236 -38.56 -36.42 20.14
CA THR A 236 -39.06 -37.16 21.27
C THR A 236 -39.97 -38.28 20.74
N ASN A 237 -39.50 -39.51 20.84
CA ASN A 237 -40.30 -40.68 20.50
C ASN A 237 -41.65 -40.58 21.25
N PRO A 238 -42.77 -40.68 20.56
CA PRO A 238 -44.06 -40.77 21.23
C PRO A 238 -44.09 -42.04 22.09
N PRO A 239 -44.74 -42.03 23.27
CA PRO A 239 -44.80 -43.17 24.14
C PRO A 239 -45.50 -44.34 23.41
N LEU A 240 -44.87 -45.50 23.47
CA LEU A 240 -45.46 -46.78 22.98
C LEU A 240 -46.73 -47.08 23.78
N HIS A 241 -47.87 -46.59 23.30
CA HIS A 241 -49.19 -47.03 23.81
C HIS A 241 -49.78 -48.04 22.85
N SER A 242 -49.88 -49.28 23.40
CA SER A 242 -50.85 -50.33 23.14
C SER A 242 -51.03 -50.76 21.66
N ILE A 243 -50.35 -51.84 21.32
CA ILE A 243 -50.75 -52.70 20.21
C ILE A 243 -52.08 -53.33 20.59
N PRO A 244 -53.20 -53.17 19.86
CA PRO A 244 -54.41 -53.93 20.09
C PRO A 244 -54.19 -55.39 19.69
N ASN A 245 -54.54 -56.27 20.62
CA ASN A 245 -54.54 -57.73 20.43
C ASN A 245 -55.51 -58.11 19.31
N ILE A 246 -55.03 -58.63 18.19
CA ILE A 246 -55.89 -59.20 17.15
C ILE A 246 -55.99 -60.70 17.42
N PRO A 247 -57.19 -61.27 17.67
CA PRO A 247 -57.33 -62.70 17.84
C PRO A 247 -57.20 -63.40 16.50
N PHE A 248 -56.39 -64.47 16.47
CA PHE A 248 -56.34 -65.41 15.38
C PHE A 248 -57.66 -66.26 15.33
N LEU A 249 -58.30 -66.32 14.20
CA LEU A 249 -59.14 -67.39 13.69
C LEU A 249 -58.51 -68.01 12.45
#